data_af09a70cd33e8b7806691c45666ead43
#
_entry.id   af09a70cd33e8b7806691c45666ead43
#
_cell.length_a   1.000
_cell.length_b   1.000
_cell.length_c   1.000
_cell.angle_alpha   90.00
_cell.angle_beta   90.00
_cell.angle_gamma   90.00
#
_symmetry.space_group_name_H-M   'P 1'
#
loop_
_entity.id
_entity.type
_entity.pdbx_description
1 polymer ?
#
loop_
_entity_poly.entity_id
_entity_poly.type
_entity_poly.pdbx_seq_one_letter_code
_entity_poly.pdbx_strand_id
1 'polypeptide(L)'
;MQPIFWQWDGLTISSYAVCMVLGLIAGTLASLGEARRQHIESARVLDAILAASVLGVIAARLGYVLINWAYYQDHSGEIVRLWLGGLSWQAGLIGGSIGAWLVARRHPPAMLVLDLLAIGAALGICFGWIGSYLSATAFGKELFPGQPFFFLAIDAPDGYGQTNPRWPTQLIGAAWALLLFLALWLTRKRVWRVGARYWLFIAAYSFGAFVLGFTRGDDVLTVSGWRIDQILDALLFSTALIALVRLRLKRRPAPQPDAPAEASASQS
;
A
#
# COMPACT_ATOMS: atom_id res chain seq x y z
N MET A 1 -7.58 -16.43 -16.44
CA MET A 1 -6.72 -16.23 -15.26
C MET A 1 -5.81 -17.43 -15.10
N GLN A 2 -4.58 -17.24 -14.67
CA GLN A 2 -3.59 -18.29 -14.47
C GLN A 2 -3.08 -18.21 -13.03
N PRO A 3 -3.72 -18.90 -12.08
CA PRO A 3 -3.35 -18.83 -10.67
C PRO A 3 -1.96 -19.44 -10.41
N ILE A 4 -1.54 -20.42 -11.22
CA ILE A 4 -0.22 -21.06 -11.15
C ILE A 4 0.62 -20.51 -12.28
N PHE A 5 1.72 -19.84 -11.94
CA PHE A 5 2.68 -19.32 -12.91
C PHE A 5 3.58 -20.46 -13.43
N TRP A 6 4.03 -21.31 -12.54
CA TRP A 6 4.89 -22.43 -12.87
C TRP A 6 4.79 -23.56 -11.83
N GLN A 7 4.88 -24.81 -12.31
CA GLN A 7 4.84 -26.00 -11.48
C GLN A 7 5.92 -26.96 -11.93
N TRP A 8 6.77 -27.39 -11.01
CA TRP A 8 7.79 -28.38 -11.24
C TRP A 8 8.02 -29.22 -9.99
N ASP A 9 7.96 -30.54 -10.12
CA ASP A 9 8.31 -31.53 -9.09
C ASP A 9 7.81 -31.21 -7.67
N GLY A 10 6.51 -30.87 -7.57
CA GLY A 10 5.86 -30.53 -6.29
C GLY A 10 6.02 -29.06 -5.84
N LEU A 11 6.85 -28.25 -6.49
CA LEU A 11 6.96 -26.82 -6.25
C LEU A 11 5.97 -26.05 -7.13
N THR A 12 5.01 -25.34 -6.52
CA THR A 12 4.05 -24.50 -7.20
C THR A 12 4.36 -23.03 -6.93
N ILE A 13 4.64 -22.25 -7.99
CA ILE A 13 4.82 -20.79 -7.88
C ILE A 13 3.52 -20.12 -8.36
N SER A 14 2.85 -19.41 -7.45
CA SER A 14 1.63 -18.70 -7.78
C SER A 14 1.92 -17.42 -8.57
N SER A 15 1.03 -17.07 -9.50
CA SER A 15 1.11 -15.79 -10.24
C SER A 15 1.05 -14.59 -9.30
N TYR A 16 0.35 -14.71 -8.18
CA TYR A 16 0.31 -13.69 -7.13
C TYR A 16 1.71 -13.44 -6.54
N ALA A 17 2.44 -14.51 -6.17
CA ALA A 17 3.78 -14.37 -5.61
C ALA A 17 4.75 -13.71 -6.59
N VAL A 18 4.69 -14.08 -7.87
CA VAL A 18 5.51 -13.45 -8.92
C VAL A 18 5.22 -11.96 -9.03
N CYS A 19 3.94 -11.58 -9.09
CA CYS A 19 3.55 -10.17 -9.14
C CYS A 19 3.98 -9.40 -7.88
N MET A 20 3.90 -10.00 -6.69
CA MET A 20 4.36 -9.38 -5.46
C MET A 20 5.88 -9.12 -5.47
N VAL A 21 6.68 -10.08 -5.95
CA VAL A 21 8.13 -9.91 -6.08
C VAL A 21 8.45 -8.82 -7.11
N LEU A 22 7.80 -8.84 -8.28
CA LEU A 22 7.97 -7.79 -9.29
C LEU A 22 7.56 -6.42 -8.77
N GLY A 23 6.46 -6.35 -8.00
CA GLY A 23 6.00 -5.13 -7.35
C GLY A 23 6.99 -4.60 -6.32
N LEU A 24 7.58 -5.49 -5.52
CA LEU A 24 8.63 -5.13 -4.55
C LEU A 24 9.88 -4.58 -5.27
N ILE A 25 10.33 -5.25 -6.33
CA ILE A 25 11.48 -4.80 -7.13
C ILE A 25 11.18 -3.44 -7.77
N ALA A 26 10.05 -3.31 -8.48
CA ALA A 26 9.68 -2.07 -9.16
C ALA A 26 9.50 -0.91 -8.16
N GLY A 27 8.83 -1.17 -7.03
CA GLY A 27 8.67 -0.19 -5.95
C GLY A 27 9.98 0.24 -5.31
N THR A 28 10.90 -0.72 -5.10
CA THR A 28 12.26 -0.44 -4.61
C THR A 28 13.01 0.45 -5.59
N LEU A 29 13.01 0.11 -6.89
CA LEU A 29 13.69 0.90 -7.91
C LEU A 29 13.12 2.32 -8.01
N ALA A 30 11.80 2.48 -7.93
CA ALA A 30 11.14 3.80 -7.92
C ALA A 30 11.55 4.63 -6.70
N SER A 31 11.56 4.03 -5.50
CA SER A 31 11.99 4.68 -4.25
C SER A 31 13.45 5.08 -4.28
N LEU A 32 14.34 4.20 -4.78
CA LEU A 32 15.76 4.49 -4.92
C LEU A 32 16.06 5.57 -5.98
N GLY A 33 15.31 5.57 -7.10
CA GLY A 33 15.39 6.62 -8.11
C GLY A 33 15.07 7.99 -7.53
N GLU A 34 14.06 8.08 -6.68
CA GLU A 34 13.69 9.32 -6.00
C GLU A 34 14.69 9.68 -4.88
N ALA A 35 15.22 8.69 -4.15
CA ALA A 35 16.26 8.90 -3.14
C ALA A 35 17.53 9.52 -3.74
N ARG A 36 18.02 8.96 -4.87
CA ARG A 36 19.18 9.51 -5.60
C ARG A 36 18.94 10.94 -6.04
N ARG A 37 17.73 11.24 -6.55
CA ARG A 37 17.35 12.59 -6.96
C ARG A 37 17.39 13.60 -5.80
N GLN A 38 17.05 13.15 -4.58
CA GLN A 38 17.05 13.98 -3.38
C GLN A 38 18.34 13.90 -2.58
N HIS A 39 19.39 13.27 -3.14
CA HIS A 39 20.70 13.07 -2.50
C HIS A 39 20.61 12.35 -1.15
N ILE A 40 19.64 11.41 -1.04
CA ILE A 40 19.48 10.56 0.13
C ILE A 40 20.23 9.25 -0.12
N GLU A 41 20.96 8.81 0.89
CA GLU A 41 21.74 7.57 0.84
C GLU A 41 20.84 6.36 0.56
N SER A 42 21.17 5.62 -0.52
CA SER A 42 20.38 4.46 -0.98
C SER A 42 20.32 3.36 0.08
N ALA A 43 21.37 3.17 0.89
CA ALA A 43 21.40 2.17 1.94
C ALA A 43 20.28 2.39 2.98
N ARG A 44 20.05 3.65 3.40
CA ARG A 44 18.96 3.97 4.34
C ARG A 44 17.58 3.62 3.81
N VAL A 45 17.37 3.85 2.52
CA VAL A 45 16.08 3.54 1.87
C VAL A 45 15.90 2.04 1.76
N LEU A 46 16.97 1.30 1.43
CA LEU A 46 16.94 -0.17 1.39
C LEU A 46 16.68 -0.78 2.77
N ASP A 47 17.35 -0.30 3.82
CA ASP A 47 17.12 -0.75 5.18
C ASP A 47 15.66 -0.48 5.62
N ALA A 48 15.12 0.68 5.26
CA ALA A 48 13.73 1.02 5.53
C ALA A 48 12.75 0.13 4.77
N ILE A 49 13.04 -0.20 3.49
CA ILE A 49 12.24 -1.13 2.67
C ILE A 49 12.28 -2.53 3.28
N LEU A 50 13.46 -3.01 3.68
CA LEU A 50 13.61 -4.32 4.30
C LEU A 50 12.81 -4.40 5.61
N ALA A 51 12.95 -3.42 6.48
CA ALA A 51 12.19 -3.35 7.73
C ALA A 51 10.67 -3.24 7.48
N ALA A 52 10.27 -2.43 6.49
CA ALA A 52 8.87 -2.32 6.08
C ALA A 52 8.32 -3.64 5.57
N SER A 53 9.09 -4.37 4.76
CA SER A 53 8.68 -5.66 4.21
C SER A 53 8.50 -6.71 5.30
N VAL A 54 9.49 -6.84 6.19
CA VAL A 54 9.45 -7.83 7.28
C VAL A 54 8.31 -7.53 8.26
N LEU A 55 8.28 -6.32 8.82
CA LEU A 55 7.25 -5.95 9.79
C LEU A 55 5.87 -5.81 9.14
N GLY A 56 5.82 -5.45 7.86
CA GLY A 56 4.59 -5.41 7.08
C GLY A 56 3.96 -6.79 6.94
N VAL A 57 4.73 -7.81 6.56
CA VAL A 57 4.22 -9.19 6.43
C VAL A 57 3.77 -9.74 7.79
N ILE A 58 4.57 -9.54 8.83
CA ILE A 58 4.23 -9.98 10.19
C ILE A 58 2.91 -9.33 10.65
N ALA A 59 2.82 -8.01 10.52
CA ALA A 59 1.62 -7.27 10.91
C ALA A 59 0.40 -7.63 10.06
N ALA A 60 0.58 -7.83 8.74
CA ALA A 60 -0.50 -8.25 7.85
C ALA A 60 -1.10 -9.61 8.28
N ARG A 61 -0.22 -10.56 8.67
CA ARG A 61 -0.67 -11.85 9.18
C ARG A 61 -1.36 -11.73 10.53
N LEU A 62 -0.75 -11.04 11.48
CA LEU A 62 -1.33 -10.82 12.80
C LEU A 62 -2.69 -10.10 12.70
N GLY A 63 -2.80 -9.08 11.86
CA GLY A 63 -4.06 -8.37 11.64
C GLY A 63 -5.15 -9.27 11.08
N TYR A 64 -4.83 -10.13 10.11
CA TYR A 64 -5.78 -11.10 9.58
C TYR A 64 -6.21 -12.13 10.63
N VAL A 65 -5.27 -12.67 11.40
CA VAL A 65 -5.54 -13.60 12.49
C VAL A 65 -6.45 -12.97 13.55
N LEU A 66 -6.19 -11.72 13.93
CA LEU A 66 -7.02 -11.00 14.91
C LEU A 66 -8.45 -10.77 14.40
N ILE A 67 -8.61 -10.42 13.13
CA ILE A 67 -9.93 -10.22 12.51
C ILE A 67 -10.70 -11.55 12.47
N ASN A 68 -10.02 -12.67 12.24
CA ASN A 68 -10.62 -13.99 12.12
C ASN A 68 -10.36 -14.88 13.36
N TRP A 69 -10.24 -14.25 14.54
CA TRP A 69 -9.83 -14.94 15.76
C TRP A 69 -10.70 -16.15 16.08
N ALA A 70 -12.00 -16.08 15.82
CA ALA A 70 -12.93 -17.21 16.06
C ALA A 70 -12.51 -18.50 15.31
N TYR A 71 -11.87 -18.37 14.15
CA TYR A 71 -11.32 -19.52 13.42
C TYR A 71 -9.97 -19.96 14.02
N TYR A 72 -9.05 -19.01 14.27
CA TYR A 72 -7.68 -19.32 14.65
C TYR A 72 -7.50 -19.83 16.09
N GLN A 73 -8.45 -19.57 16.98
CA GLN A 73 -8.43 -20.16 18.34
C GLN A 73 -8.45 -21.70 18.28
N ASP A 74 -9.15 -22.30 17.30
CA ASP A 74 -9.23 -23.75 17.11
C ASP A 74 -8.17 -24.28 16.11
N HIS A 75 -7.54 -23.39 15.33
CA HIS A 75 -6.55 -23.71 14.29
C HIS A 75 -5.22 -22.98 14.49
N SER A 76 -4.74 -22.94 15.74
CA SER A 76 -3.55 -22.15 16.11
C SER A 76 -2.28 -22.51 15.33
N GLY A 77 -2.12 -23.77 14.90
CA GLY A 77 -1.01 -24.23 14.05
C GLY A 77 -0.96 -23.58 12.66
N GLU A 78 -2.05 -22.97 12.21
CA GLU A 78 -2.11 -22.28 10.91
C GLU A 78 -1.71 -20.82 10.99
N ILE A 79 -1.56 -20.25 12.18
CA ILE A 79 -1.20 -18.83 12.37
C ILE A 79 0.10 -18.47 11.64
N VAL A 80 1.09 -19.38 11.67
CA VAL A 80 2.41 -19.17 11.04
C VAL A 80 2.47 -19.60 9.57
N ARG A 81 1.42 -20.22 9.04
CA ARG A 81 1.38 -20.74 7.66
C ARG A 81 1.00 -19.64 6.68
N LEU A 82 1.97 -18.78 6.32
CA LEU A 82 1.77 -17.67 5.39
C LEU A 82 1.34 -18.09 3.98
N TRP A 83 1.73 -19.30 3.56
CA TRP A 83 1.40 -19.84 2.23
C TRP A 83 -0.07 -20.22 2.05
N LEU A 84 -0.85 -20.32 3.13
CA LEU A 84 -2.30 -20.49 3.07
C LEU A 84 -3.05 -19.17 2.73
N GLY A 85 -2.33 -18.07 2.60
CA GLY A 85 -2.93 -16.75 2.40
C GLY A 85 -3.41 -16.13 3.70
N GLY A 86 -4.36 -15.18 3.60
CA GLY A 86 -4.91 -14.49 4.77
C GLY A 86 -3.94 -13.43 5.32
N LEU A 87 -3.84 -12.31 4.59
CA LEU A 87 -3.04 -11.15 4.96
C LEU A 87 -3.94 -9.90 4.91
N SER A 88 -4.00 -9.14 6.00
CA SER A 88 -4.67 -7.84 6.03
C SER A 88 -3.75 -6.77 5.48
N TRP A 89 -4.12 -6.15 4.35
CA TRP A 89 -3.30 -5.11 3.75
C TRP A 89 -3.20 -3.86 4.65
N GLN A 90 -4.27 -3.53 5.39
CA GLN A 90 -4.30 -2.39 6.31
C GLN A 90 -3.29 -2.59 7.45
N ALA A 91 -3.30 -3.75 8.07
CA ALA A 91 -2.33 -4.09 9.10
C ALA A 91 -0.90 -4.15 8.53
N GLY A 92 -0.73 -4.68 7.30
CA GLY A 92 0.54 -4.67 6.58
C GLY A 92 1.07 -3.28 6.33
N LEU A 93 0.22 -2.35 5.91
CA LEU A 93 0.57 -0.95 5.72
C LEU A 93 1.00 -0.28 7.02
N ILE A 94 0.28 -0.51 8.12
CA ILE A 94 0.62 0.03 9.44
C ILE A 94 1.97 -0.55 9.89
N GLY A 95 2.13 -1.87 9.89
CA GLY A 95 3.37 -2.54 10.29
C GLY A 95 4.56 -2.16 9.43
N GLY A 96 4.38 -2.09 8.11
CA GLY A 96 5.40 -1.63 7.18
C GLY A 96 5.81 -0.17 7.43
N SER A 97 4.83 0.70 7.70
CA SER A 97 5.10 2.11 8.04
C SER A 97 5.86 2.25 9.35
N ILE A 98 5.51 1.47 10.36
CA ILE A 98 6.23 1.40 11.63
C ILE A 98 7.66 0.91 11.40
N GLY A 99 7.85 -0.17 10.64
CA GLY A 99 9.15 -0.73 10.31
C GLY A 99 10.07 0.28 9.63
N ALA A 100 9.56 0.92 8.57
CA ALA A 100 10.29 1.98 7.88
C ALA A 100 10.65 3.14 8.80
N TRP A 101 9.71 3.58 9.62
CA TRP A 101 9.91 4.69 10.56
C TRP A 101 10.94 4.35 11.64
N LEU A 102 10.94 3.13 12.19
CA LEU A 102 11.89 2.68 13.20
C LEU A 102 13.35 2.74 12.69
N VAL A 103 13.57 2.43 11.44
CA VAL A 103 14.88 2.56 10.79
C VAL A 103 15.17 4.02 10.49
N ALA A 104 14.24 4.71 9.84
CA ALA A 104 14.41 6.08 9.38
C ALA A 104 14.61 7.10 10.53
N ARG A 105 14.02 6.87 11.72
CA ARG A 105 14.16 7.78 12.88
C ARG A 105 15.59 7.93 13.39
N ARG A 106 16.47 6.99 13.06
CA ARG A 106 17.90 7.08 13.41
C ARG A 106 18.62 8.19 12.64
N HIS A 107 18.04 8.63 11.54
CA HIS A 107 18.60 9.65 10.65
C HIS A 107 17.49 10.63 10.20
N PRO A 108 17.19 11.66 11.01
CA PRO A 108 16.15 12.64 10.66
C PRO A 108 16.43 13.37 9.34
N PRO A 109 15.38 13.75 8.61
CA PRO A 109 13.96 13.62 8.96
C PRO A 109 13.34 12.29 8.50
N ALA A 110 12.92 11.45 9.46
CA ALA A 110 12.35 10.12 9.19
C ALA A 110 11.17 10.13 8.19
N MET A 111 10.29 11.12 8.28
CA MET A 111 9.13 11.24 7.39
C MET A 111 9.51 11.46 5.92
N LEU A 112 10.73 11.93 5.64
CA LEU A 112 11.22 12.06 4.28
C LEU A 112 11.44 10.68 3.64
N VAL A 113 11.94 9.71 4.39
CA VAL A 113 12.07 8.32 3.91
C VAL A 113 10.71 7.72 3.61
N LEU A 114 9.71 7.94 4.47
CA LEU A 114 8.34 7.50 4.22
C LEU A 114 7.74 8.15 2.95
N ASP A 115 8.04 9.43 2.69
CA ASP A 115 7.64 10.11 1.45
C ASP A 115 8.23 9.44 0.19
N LEU A 116 9.47 8.94 0.28
CA LEU A 116 10.11 8.21 -0.82
C LEU A 116 9.45 6.83 -1.03
N LEU A 117 9.20 6.13 0.09
CA LEU A 117 8.58 4.80 0.05
C LEU A 117 7.14 4.86 -0.46
N ALA A 118 6.41 5.93 -0.23
CA ALA A 118 5.04 6.11 -0.71
C ALA A 118 4.94 6.00 -2.25
N ILE A 119 5.94 6.51 -2.98
CA ILE A 119 6.00 6.40 -4.45
C ILE A 119 6.16 4.93 -4.86
N GLY A 120 7.12 4.24 -4.25
CA GLY A 120 7.36 2.82 -4.54
C GLY A 120 6.20 1.92 -4.12
N ALA A 121 5.59 2.21 -2.97
CA ALA A 121 4.44 1.46 -2.47
C ALA A 121 3.24 1.54 -3.42
N ALA A 122 2.94 2.73 -3.96
CA ALA A 122 1.86 2.90 -4.95
C ALA A 122 2.07 2.01 -6.19
N LEU A 123 3.32 1.95 -6.69
CA LEU A 123 3.67 1.07 -7.82
C LEU A 123 3.59 -0.41 -7.43
N GLY A 124 4.13 -0.78 -6.26
CA GLY A 124 4.07 -2.16 -5.76
C GLY A 124 2.64 -2.68 -5.59
N ILE A 125 1.74 -1.85 -5.09
CA ILE A 125 0.32 -2.17 -4.93
C ILE A 125 -0.36 -2.41 -6.29
N CYS A 126 0.01 -1.68 -7.33
CA CYS A 126 -0.49 -1.93 -8.69
C CYS A 126 -0.21 -3.39 -9.12
N PHE A 127 1.03 -3.87 -8.91
CA PHE A 127 1.38 -5.27 -9.16
C PHE A 127 0.62 -6.24 -8.25
N GLY A 128 0.37 -5.87 -6.99
CA GLY A 128 -0.44 -6.65 -6.07
C GLY A 128 -1.86 -6.87 -6.59
N TRP A 129 -2.51 -5.84 -7.12
CA TRP A 129 -3.84 -5.96 -7.75
C TRP A 129 -3.82 -6.81 -9.03
N ILE A 130 -2.77 -6.67 -9.87
CA ILE A 130 -2.58 -7.53 -11.05
C ILE A 130 -2.42 -8.99 -10.60
N GLY A 131 -1.64 -9.24 -9.56
CA GLY A 131 -1.48 -10.56 -8.97
C GLY A 131 -2.80 -11.13 -8.45
N SER A 132 -3.61 -10.32 -7.78
CA SER A 132 -4.95 -10.70 -7.32
C SER A 132 -5.87 -11.07 -8.48
N TYR A 133 -5.81 -10.34 -9.60
CA TYR A 133 -6.56 -10.66 -10.81
C TYR A 133 -6.15 -12.01 -11.40
N LEU A 134 -4.86 -12.27 -11.54
CA LEU A 134 -4.35 -13.53 -12.09
C LEU A 134 -4.69 -14.74 -11.20
N SER A 135 -4.76 -14.54 -9.88
CA SER A 135 -5.01 -15.60 -8.90
C SER A 135 -6.47 -15.71 -8.44
N ALA A 136 -7.39 -14.97 -9.08
CA ALA A 136 -8.81 -14.94 -8.74
C ALA A 136 -9.11 -14.60 -7.27
N THR A 137 -8.24 -13.81 -6.62
CA THR A 137 -8.45 -13.31 -5.25
C THR A 137 -9.02 -11.89 -5.27
N ALA A 138 -9.68 -11.46 -4.19
CA ALA A 138 -10.32 -10.15 -4.11
C ALA A 138 -11.25 -9.85 -5.31
N PHE A 139 -11.97 -10.88 -5.78
CA PHE A 139 -12.84 -10.81 -6.95
C PHE A 139 -14.03 -9.87 -6.72
N GLY A 140 -14.63 -9.41 -7.82
CA GLY A 140 -15.79 -8.54 -7.81
C GLY A 140 -17.11 -9.27 -7.59
N LYS A 141 -18.12 -8.54 -7.13
CA LYS A 141 -19.50 -9.02 -7.07
C LYS A 141 -20.02 -9.37 -8.47
N GLU A 142 -20.92 -10.34 -8.56
CA GLU A 142 -21.60 -10.66 -9.80
C GLU A 142 -22.48 -9.50 -10.28
N LEU A 143 -22.52 -9.34 -11.59
CA LEU A 143 -23.38 -8.39 -12.27
C LEU A 143 -24.36 -9.14 -13.17
N PHE A 144 -25.61 -8.76 -13.11
CA PHE A 144 -26.68 -9.38 -13.92
C PHE A 144 -27.11 -8.44 -15.03
N PRO A 145 -27.55 -8.99 -16.18
CA PRO A 145 -28.12 -8.19 -17.25
C PRO A 145 -29.24 -7.27 -16.75
N GLY A 146 -29.19 -6.00 -17.15
CA GLY A 146 -30.15 -4.99 -16.70
C GLY A 146 -29.74 -4.22 -15.43
N GLN A 147 -28.69 -4.63 -14.74
CA GLN A 147 -28.13 -3.83 -13.64
C GLN A 147 -27.32 -2.64 -14.14
N PRO A 148 -27.26 -1.53 -13.38
CA PRO A 148 -26.37 -0.41 -13.67
C PRO A 148 -24.92 -0.90 -13.80
N PHE A 149 -24.19 -0.36 -14.78
CA PHE A 149 -22.78 -0.69 -15.04
C PHE A 149 -22.50 -2.12 -15.54
N PHE A 150 -23.52 -2.90 -15.94
CA PHE A 150 -23.31 -4.24 -16.52
C PHE A 150 -22.34 -4.22 -17.72
N PHE A 151 -22.25 -3.11 -18.45
CA PHE A 151 -21.29 -2.92 -19.56
C PHE A 151 -19.81 -2.94 -19.12
N LEU A 152 -19.52 -2.80 -17.81
CA LEU A 152 -18.18 -2.95 -17.25
C LEU A 152 -17.89 -4.38 -16.81
N ALA A 153 -18.87 -5.28 -16.82
CA ALA A 153 -18.69 -6.64 -16.36
C ALA A 153 -17.65 -7.38 -17.22
N ILE A 154 -16.82 -8.14 -16.54
CA ILE A 154 -15.90 -9.09 -17.18
C ILE A 154 -16.22 -10.50 -16.69
N ASP A 155 -16.08 -11.50 -17.57
CA ASP A 155 -16.15 -12.89 -17.16
C ASP A 155 -14.92 -13.25 -16.35
N ALA A 156 -15.12 -13.44 -15.05
CA ALA A 156 -14.05 -13.70 -14.10
C ALA A 156 -14.44 -14.81 -13.13
N PRO A 157 -13.51 -15.74 -12.81
CA PRO A 157 -13.74 -16.75 -11.79
C PRO A 157 -13.74 -16.13 -10.39
N ASP A 158 -14.50 -16.74 -9.50
CA ASP A 158 -14.40 -16.52 -8.06
C ASP A 158 -13.33 -17.41 -7.42
N GLY A 159 -13.26 -17.38 -6.09
CA GLY A 159 -12.34 -18.23 -5.32
C GLY A 159 -12.62 -19.74 -5.44
N TYR A 160 -13.77 -20.13 -5.95
CA TYR A 160 -14.19 -21.51 -6.18
C TYR A 160 -14.05 -21.94 -7.65
N GLY A 161 -13.60 -21.04 -8.53
CA GLY A 161 -13.43 -21.30 -9.96
C GLY A 161 -14.68 -21.12 -10.80
N GLN A 162 -15.79 -20.64 -10.25
CA GLN A 162 -17.00 -20.35 -11.00
C GLN A 162 -16.86 -19.03 -11.77
N THR A 163 -16.99 -19.09 -13.10
CA THR A 163 -16.87 -17.92 -13.97
C THR A 163 -18.24 -17.31 -14.24
N ASN A 164 -18.40 -16.06 -13.84
CA ASN A 164 -19.62 -15.28 -14.03
C ASN A 164 -19.25 -13.84 -14.42
N PRO A 165 -20.16 -13.06 -15.05
CA PRO A 165 -19.97 -11.62 -15.22
C PRO A 165 -19.83 -10.93 -13.86
N ARG A 166 -18.69 -10.29 -13.61
CA ARG A 166 -18.36 -9.67 -12.31
C ARG A 166 -17.79 -8.27 -12.52
N TRP A 167 -17.87 -7.46 -11.47
CA TRP A 167 -17.13 -6.20 -11.40
C TRP A 167 -15.63 -6.46 -11.62
N PRO A 168 -14.93 -5.69 -12.47
CA PRO A 168 -13.50 -5.80 -12.69
C PRO A 168 -12.71 -5.13 -11.53
N THR A 169 -13.05 -5.48 -10.30
CA THR A 169 -12.55 -4.82 -9.07
C THR A 169 -11.04 -4.79 -9.01
N GLN A 170 -10.38 -5.90 -9.37
CA GLN A 170 -8.91 -5.98 -9.35
C GLN A 170 -8.29 -5.04 -10.39
N LEU A 171 -8.85 -4.97 -11.58
CA LEU A 171 -8.35 -4.08 -12.65
C LEU A 171 -8.57 -2.61 -12.30
N ILE A 172 -9.71 -2.28 -11.70
CA ILE A 172 -9.98 -0.92 -11.18
C ILE A 172 -9.01 -0.58 -10.05
N GLY A 173 -8.73 -1.53 -9.15
CA GLY A 173 -7.74 -1.38 -8.09
C GLY A 173 -6.33 -1.15 -8.62
N ALA A 174 -5.92 -1.90 -9.65
CA ALA A 174 -4.63 -1.72 -10.33
C ALA A 174 -4.54 -0.35 -11.01
N ALA A 175 -5.59 0.05 -11.73
CA ALA A 175 -5.66 1.36 -12.38
C ALA A 175 -5.59 2.50 -11.34
N TRP A 176 -6.30 2.39 -10.23
CA TRP A 176 -6.26 3.37 -9.15
C TRP A 176 -4.86 3.50 -8.54
N ALA A 177 -4.21 2.37 -8.23
CA ALA A 177 -2.84 2.36 -7.69
C ALA A 177 -1.83 2.95 -8.70
N LEU A 178 -2.00 2.64 -10.01
CA LEU A 178 -1.17 3.21 -11.07
C LEU A 178 -1.37 4.72 -11.20
N LEU A 179 -2.61 5.20 -11.17
CA LEU A 179 -2.93 6.64 -11.20
C LEU A 179 -2.30 7.36 -10.00
N LEU A 180 -2.37 6.76 -8.83
CA LEU A 180 -1.74 7.30 -7.63
C LEU A 180 -0.22 7.34 -7.76
N PHE A 181 0.41 6.27 -8.25
CA PHE A 181 1.83 6.27 -8.58
C PHE A 181 2.19 7.38 -9.55
N LEU A 182 1.47 7.51 -10.67
CA LEU A 182 1.72 8.55 -11.66
C LEU A 182 1.55 9.96 -11.09
N ALA A 183 0.53 10.18 -10.27
CA ALA A 183 0.31 11.47 -9.61
C ALA A 183 1.49 11.84 -8.68
N LEU A 184 1.97 10.90 -7.88
CA LEU A 184 3.12 11.11 -7.01
C LEU A 184 4.42 11.27 -7.81
N TRP A 185 4.60 10.50 -8.87
CA TRP A 185 5.79 10.54 -9.74
C TRP A 185 5.87 11.83 -10.55
N LEU A 186 4.79 12.26 -11.18
CA LEU A 186 4.75 13.49 -11.98
C LEU A 186 4.93 14.74 -11.11
N THR A 187 4.44 14.69 -9.88
CA THR A 187 4.58 15.79 -8.92
C THR A 187 5.87 15.74 -8.08
N ARG A 188 6.76 14.78 -8.34
CA ARG A 188 8.00 14.58 -7.54
C ARG A 188 8.95 15.78 -7.55
N LYS A 189 8.91 16.62 -8.60
CA LYS A 189 9.73 17.83 -8.70
C LYS A 189 9.17 19.01 -7.89
N ARG A 190 7.91 18.94 -7.42
CA ARG A 190 7.33 19.99 -6.58
C ARG A 190 7.92 19.93 -5.18
N VAL A 191 8.02 21.11 -4.54
CA VAL A 191 8.44 21.21 -3.15
C VAL A 191 7.28 20.79 -2.25
N TRP A 192 7.38 19.61 -1.69
CA TRP A 192 6.44 19.08 -0.72
C TRP A 192 6.91 19.34 0.71
N ARG A 193 5.96 19.50 1.63
CA ARG A 193 6.29 19.42 3.06
C ARG A 193 6.66 17.99 3.40
N VAL A 194 7.65 17.80 4.24
CA VAL A 194 8.10 16.47 4.70
C VAL A 194 6.93 15.73 5.34
N GLY A 195 6.68 14.50 4.90
CA GLY A 195 5.56 13.65 5.30
C GLY A 195 4.28 13.87 4.49
N ALA A 196 4.20 14.89 3.62
CA ALA A 196 2.97 15.19 2.92
C ALA A 196 2.65 14.18 1.81
N ARG A 197 3.66 13.63 1.12
CA ARG A 197 3.46 12.60 0.09
C ARG A 197 2.99 11.30 0.71
N TYR A 198 3.60 10.91 1.82
CA TYR A 198 3.21 9.71 2.56
C TYR A 198 1.74 9.79 3.00
N TRP A 199 1.35 10.87 3.67
CA TRP A 199 -0.03 11.01 4.12
C TRP A 199 -1.04 11.17 2.98
N LEU A 200 -0.64 11.80 1.87
CA LEU A 200 -1.47 11.87 0.66
C LEU A 200 -1.66 10.48 0.05
N PHE A 201 -0.59 9.67 0.00
CA PHE A 201 -0.66 8.28 -0.46
C PHE A 201 -1.63 7.47 0.41
N ILE A 202 -1.48 7.53 1.75
CA ILE A 202 -2.38 6.82 2.68
C ILE A 202 -3.83 7.26 2.45
N ALA A 203 -4.10 8.57 2.42
CA ALA A 203 -5.45 9.09 2.23
C ALA A 203 -6.05 8.65 0.89
N ALA A 204 -5.35 8.86 -0.22
CA ALA A 204 -5.88 8.56 -1.54
C ALA A 204 -6.06 7.05 -1.76
N TYR A 205 -5.12 6.22 -1.27
CA TYR A 205 -5.24 4.78 -1.42
C TYR A 205 -6.35 4.19 -0.54
N SER A 206 -6.43 4.59 0.73
CA SER A 206 -7.50 4.12 1.63
C SER A 206 -8.89 4.57 1.15
N PHE A 207 -9.01 5.79 0.60
CA PHE A 207 -10.25 6.23 -0.01
C PHE A 207 -10.65 5.33 -1.20
N GLY A 208 -9.72 5.05 -2.11
CA GLY A 208 -9.97 4.16 -3.25
C GLY A 208 -10.31 2.74 -2.81
N ALA A 209 -9.60 2.20 -1.81
CA ALA A 209 -9.87 0.87 -1.26
C ALA A 209 -11.24 0.79 -0.59
N PHE A 210 -11.65 1.83 0.15
CA PHE A 210 -12.99 1.95 0.73
C PHE A 210 -14.07 1.91 -0.35
N VAL A 211 -13.89 2.66 -1.43
CA VAL A 211 -14.85 2.68 -2.57
C VAL A 211 -14.88 1.31 -3.27
N LEU A 212 -13.73 0.71 -3.51
CA LEU A 212 -13.62 -0.63 -4.11
C LEU A 212 -14.30 -1.70 -3.26
N GLY A 213 -14.34 -1.54 -1.94
CA GLY A 213 -15.03 -2.46 -1.04
C GLY A 213 -16.51 -2.70 -1.39
N PHE A 214 -17.18 -1.73 -2.01
CA PHE A 214 -18.56 -1.88 -2.47
C PHE A 214 -18.70 -2.83 -3.68
N THR A 215 -17.67 -2.95 -4.48
CA THR A 215 -17.65 -3.81 -5.69
C THR A 215 -17.08 -5.20 -5.43
N ARG A 216 -16.43 -5.45 -4.28
CA ARG A 216 -15.85 -6.74 -3.92
C ARG A 216 -16.90 -7.78 -3.58
N GLY A 217 -16.71 -9.00 -4.07
CA GLY A 217 -17.60 -10.15 -3.87
C GLY A 217 -17.04 -11.24 -2.96
N ASP A 218 -15.77 -11.11 -2.53
CA ASP A 218 -15.13 -12.07 -1.63
C ASP A 218 -15.68 -11.97 -0.19
N ASP A 219 -15.71 -13.10 0.49
CA ASP A 219 -16.20 -13.19 1.87
C ASP A 219 -15.22 -12.54 2.84
N VAL A 220 -15.73 -11.59 3.62
CA VAL A 220 -15.00 -10.89 4.66
C VAL A 220 -15.93 -10.65 5.84
N LEU A 221 -15.39 -10.66 7.05
CA LEU A 221 -16.13 -10.32 8.26
C LEU A 221 -16.86 -8.97 8.08
N THR A 222 -18.15 -8.96 8.40
CA THR A 222 -18.99 -7.76 8.34
C THR A 222 -19.45 -7.38 9.75
N VAL A 223 -19.41 -6.08 10.04
CA VAL A 223 -19.87 -5.49 11.30
C VAL A 223 -20.93 -4.46 10.96
N SER A 224 -22.16 -4.64 11.45
CA SER A 224 -23.31 -3.75 11.17
C SER A 224 -23.53 -3.49 9.67
N GLY A 225 -23.34 -4.52 8.82
CA GLY A 225 -23.50 -4.42 7.36
C GLY A 225 -22.32 -3.83 6.60
N TRP A 226 -21.26 -3.36 7.29
CA TRP A 226 -20.05 -2.88 6.68
C TRP A 226 -18.96 -3.95 6.71
N ARG A 227 -18.19 -4.06 5.65
CA ARG A 227 -17.01 -4.93 5.61
C ARG A 227 -15.96 -4.37 6.57
N ILE A 228 -15.28 -5.24 7.31
CA ILE A 228 -14.25 -4.81 8.27
C ILE A 228 -13.10 -4.07 7.58
N ASP A 229 -12.73 -4.48 6.36
CA ASP A 229 -11.73 -3.79 5.55
C ASP A 229 -12.14 -2.36 5.21
N GLN A 230 -13.42 -2.08 4.88
CA GLN A 230 -13.92 -0.72 4.66
C GLN A 230 -13.86 0.15 5.93
N ILE A 231 -14.17 -0.43 7.08
CA ILE A 231 -14.06 0.31 8.36
C ILE A 231 -12.60 0.71 8.61
N LEU A 232 -11.67 -0.21 8.41
CA LEU A 232 -10.24 0.06 8.57
C LEU A 232 -9.73 1.08 7.55
N ASP A 233 -10.22 1.03 6.30
CA ASP A 233 -9.89 2.00 5.26
C ASP A 233 -10.38 3.40 5.62
N ALA A 234 -11.60 3.52 6.14
CA ALA A 234 -12.15 4.80 6.61
C ALA A 234 -11.34 5.37 7.79
N LEU A 235 -10.86 4.53 8.71
CA LEU A 235 -9.99 4.94 9.82
C LEU A 235 -8.63 5.43 9.32
N LEU A 236 -8.01 4.71 8.39
CA LEU A 236 -6.74 5.12 7.77
C LEU A 236 -6.89 6.43 7.00
N PHE A 237 -7.96 6.56 6.21
CA PHE A 237 -8.26 7.79 5.48
C PHE A 237 -8.42 8.99 6.44
N SER A 238 -9.23 8.84 7.49
CA SER A 238 -9.47 9.89 8.48
C SER A 238 -8.19 10.30 9.19
N THR A 239 -7.38 9.32 9.59
CA THR A 239 -6.07 9.56 10.24
C THR A 239 -5.13 10.34 9.31
N ALA A 240 -5.06 9.93 8.04
CA ALA A 240 -4.22 10.60 7.05
C ALA A 240 -4.70 12.02 6.76
N LEU A 241 -6.01 12.24 6.69
CA LEU A 241 -6.59 13.57 6.50
C LEU A 241 -6.26 14.50 7.66
N ILE A 242 -6.40 14.04 8.90
CA ILE A 242 -6.02 14.78 10.11
C ILE A 242 -4.54 15.14 10.07
N ALA A 243 -3.66 14.20 9.68
CA ALA A 243 -2.24 14.45 9.57
C ALA A 243 -1.91 15.50 8.49
N LEU A 244 -2.56 15.44 7.33
CA LEU A 244 -2.41 16.43 6.26
C LEU A 244 -2.86 17.83 6.69
N VAL A 245 -3.99 17.93 7.38
CA VAL A 245 -4.49 19.21 7.93
C VAL A 245 -3.48 19.77 8.94
N ARG A 246 -2.99 18.96 9.88
CA ARG A 246 -1.97 19.36 10.85
C ARG A 246 -0.68 19.83 10.17
N LEU A 247 -0.24 19.15 9.11
CA LEU A 247 0.92 19.58 8.32
C LEU A 247 0.70 20.94 7.64
N ARG A 248 -0.51 21.21 7.15
CA ARG A 248 -0.86 22.53 6.54
C ARG A 248 -0.88 23.64 7.58
N LEU A 249 -1.38 23.39 8.79
CA LEU A 249 -1.50 24.36 9.86
C LEU A 249 -0.15 24.70 10.53
N LYS A 250 0.83 23.82 10.51
CA LYS A 250 2.17 24.15 10.99
C LYS A 250 2.74 25.28 10.14
N ARG A 251 3.00 26.45 10.74
CA ARG A 251 3.65 27.59 10.09
C ARG A 251 5.02 27.14 9.54
N ARG A 252 5.38 27.59 8.34
CA ARG A 252 6.76 27.45 7.88
C ARG A 252 7.63 28.20 8.90
N PRO A 253 8.78 27.63 9.36
CA PRO A 253 9.74 28.42 10.11
C PRO A 253 10.05 29.69 9.32
N ALA A 254 10.04 30.84 9.98
CA ALA A 254 10.48 32.08 9.33
C ALA A 254 11.91 31.87 8.80
N PRO A 255 12.27 32.41 7.62
CA PRO A 255 13.65 32.41 7.19
C PRO A 255 14.50 32.98 8.34
N GLN A 256 15.55 32.29 8.73
CA GLN A 256 16.51 32.87 9.66
C GLN A 256 17.00 34.17 9.03
N PRO A 257 17.00 35.30 9.75
CA PRO A 257 17.64 36.50 9.26
C PRO A 257 19.11 36.15 8.97
N ASP A 258 19.57 36.52 7.77
CA ASP A 258 20.97 36.38 7.42
C ASP A 258 21.82 36.95 8.57
N ALA A 259 22.78 36.15 9.04
CA ALA A 259 23.69 36.61 10.07
C ALA A 259 24.34 37.92 9.60
N PRO A 260 24.42 38.95 10.43
CA PRO A 260 25.00 40.22 10.03
C PRO A 260 26.41 40.00 9.49
N ALA A 261 26.70 40.54 8.34
CA ALA A 261 28.05 40.52 7.71
C ALA A 261 29.03 41.44 8.47
N GLU A 262 29.14 41.27 9.81
CA GLU A 262 30.04 42.05 10.68
C GLU A 262 31.20 41.20 11.16
N ALA A 263 31.97 40.61 10.27
CA ALA A 263 33.26 39.99 10.65
C ALA A 263 34.38 40.17 9.64
N SER A 264 34.25 41.04 8.63
CA SER A 264 35.30 41.25 7.64
C SER A 264 35.98 42.64 7.70
N ALA A 265 35.64 43.49 8.69
CA ALA A 265 36.18 44.86 8.81
C ALA A 265 37.20 45.09 9.93
N SER A 266 37.75 44.05 10.58
CA SER A 266 38.77 44.24 11.65
C SER A 266 40.08 43.55 11.37
N GLN A 267 40.46 43.30 10.11
CA GLN A 267 41.82 42.90 9.75
C GLN A 267 42.28 43.73 8.54
N SER A 268 42.56 44.98 8.78
CA SER A 268 43.41 45.85 7.96
C SER A 268 44.41 46.59 8.84
#